data_6569b0d7a2fe724617ee5fcf919564af
#
_entry.id   6569b0d7a2fe724617ee5fcf919564af
#
_cell.length_a   1.000
_cell.length_b   1.000
_cell.length_c   1.000
_cell.angle_alpha   90.00
_cell.angle_beta   90.00
_cell.angle_gamma   90.00
#
_symmetry.space_group_name_H-M   'P 1'
#
loop_
_entity.id
_entity.type
_entity.pdbx_description
1 polymer ?
#
loop_
_entity_poly.entity_id
_entity_poly.type
_entity_poly.pdbx_seq_one_letter_code
_entity_poly.pdbx_strand_id
1 'polypeptide(L)'
;MPTPTQVFQPRNSFKPFKYPWAYDLWLTHEQSHWLHTELPFAEDVADFSTNKLTPGEKNFLTHLFRFFTQGDIDVAEGYVRNYLPFFQQPEIRMMLLGFAARECFDEETQVLTAEGWKYFPDVTEFDSLAQFSINSHTISFTEALDLVRKPYSGVLHHYVSDRVDVCVTPNHDLLIFNPTKGNIEKIKSKDLASKQGNWKFLQAGEGLRFEAEARISTLEKLQIALEARADLQGESTYCLPVRGHLEDDLLSWCSELGIDVEVRDELAYVELPHGTPYFRMNYSGMSPFVATEYLELMLAWQLDNHRFDEEISALATLSNLTLSETYEKYPSPVAECPVAQEIPYDGVVYCATMPEGSLVTRRNGKVTIQGNCVHIAGYSHLVETLGLPESTYNEFLGYKEMVDKHEFLKSYTSVTDKFEPQRVVALSAFTEGLQLFSSFVMLLSFPRRGLMKSMGQIITWSTADETLHVEGVTRLFREVIKENKKLWTPEFQQEIYALAKTMVDLEFAFIDLAYSAGGASNLEKDDVKRYVMYIADRRLIQLGVKGLFKVKKNPLPWVDEMISSVTHTNFFENRGVEYAKGALTGSWGDVWGT
;
A
#
# COMPACT_ATOMS: atom_id res chain seq x y z
N MET A 1 -11.91 39.93 3.25
CA MET A 1 -12.08 38.62 2.58
C MET A 1 -13.50 38.18 2.80
N PRO A 2 -14.23 37.65 1.81
CA PRO A 2 -15.55 37.08 2.06
C PRO A 2 -15.40 35.91 3.03
N THR A 3 -16.35 35.77 3.95
CA THR A 3 -16.39 34.67 4.91
C THR A 3 -16.35 33.34 4.13
N PRO A 4 -15.44 32.39 4.45
CA PRO A 4 -15.41 31.10 3.78
C PRO A 4 -16.78 30.42 3.91
N THR A 5 -17.24 29.80 2.83
CA THR A 5 -18.50 29.05 2.83
C THR A 5 -18.39 27.79 3.69
N GLN A 6 -19.53 27.22 4.12
CA GLN A 6 -19.57 26.15 5.13
C GLN A 6 -18.75 24.91 4.74
N VAL A 7 -18.72 24.56 3.45
CA VAL A 7 -17.98 23.38 2.94
C VAL A 7 -16.46 23.47 3.19
N PHE A 8 -15.90 24.68 3.27
CA PHE A 8 -14.48 24.94 3.52
C PHE A 8 -14.18 25.34 4.98
N GLN A 9 -15.19 25.49 5.83
CA GLN A 9 -14.97 25.88 7.22
C GLN A 9 -14.66 24.67 8.10
N PRO A 10 -13.64 24.75 8.98
CA PRO A 10 -13.40 23.71 9.97
C PRO A 10 -14.56 23.64 10.97
N ARG A 11 -14.78 22.45 11.50
CA ARG A 11 -15.72 22.19 12.58
C ARG A 11 -15.05 21.37 13.67
N ASN A 12 -15.15 21.82 14.92
CA ASN A 12 -14.50 21.18 16.05
C ASN A 12 -15.33 20.04 16.68
N SER A 13 -16.61 19.89 16.26
CA SER A 13 -17.48 18.81 16.75
C SER A 13 -17.72 17.77 15.65
N PHE A 14 -17.68 16.48 16.00
CA PHE A 14 -17.94 15.39 15.06
C PHE A 14 -19.38 15.45 14.53
N LYS A 15 -20.37 15.63 15.39
CA LYS A 15 -21.81 15.75 15.04
C LYS A 15 -22.38 17.09 15.52
N PRO A 16 -23.52 17.56 14.95
CA PRO A 16 -24.30 16.97 13.85
C PRO A 16 -23.63 17.17 12.48
N PHE A 17 -23.77 16.21 11.57
CA PHE A 17 -23.25 16.31 10.21
C PHE A 17 -24.03 17.35 9.39
N LYS A 18 -23.32 18.18 8.63
CA LYS A 18 -23.90 19.12 7.67
C LYS A 18 -24.07 18.48 6.29
N TYR A 19 -23.21 17.51 5.99
CA TYR A 19 -23.19 16.75 4.73
C TYR A 19 -23.33 15.26 5.01
N PRO A 20 -24.47 14.80 5.59
CA PRO A 20 -24.65 13.40 5.98
C PRO A 20 -24.43 12.41 4.84
N TRP A 21 -24.70 12.81 3.63
CA TRP A 21 -24.43 12.02 2.43
C TRP A 21 -22.95 11.62 2.27
N ALA A 22 -22.02 12.46 2.72
CA ALA A 22 -20.59 12.12 2.66
C ALA A 22 -20.26 11.01 3.68
N TYR A 23 -20.89 11.04 4.86
CA TYR A 23 -20.76 9.96 5.84
C TYR A 23 -21.39 8.66 5.32
N ASP A 24 -22.57 8.73 4.67
CA ASP A 24 -23.26 7.56 4.12
C ASP A 24 -22.42 6.92 2.99
N LEU A 25 -21.79 7.70 2.11
CA LEU A 25 -20.89 7.21 1.08
C LEU A 25 -19.62 6.59 1.67
N TRP A 26 -19.02 7.24 2.67
CA TRP A 26 -17.91 6.66 3.40
C TRP A 26 -18.29 5.29 3.99
N LEU A 27 -19.45 5.20 4.67
CA LEU A 27 -19.92 3.95 5.26
C LEU A 27 -20.17 2.86 4.20
N THR A 28 -20.75 3.22 3.06
CA THR A 28 -20.97 2.28 1.95
C THR A 28 -19.65 1.78 1.39
N HIS A 29 -18.67 2.67 1.21
CA HIS A 29 -17.34 2.31 0.74
C HIS A 29 -16.62 1.37 1.73
N GLU A 30 -16.70 1.63 3.05
CA GLU A 30 -16.16 0.76 4.08
C GLU A 30 -16.80 -0.64 4.11
N GLN A 31 -18.05 -0.76 3.68
CA GLN A 31 -18.77 -2.03 3.62
C GLN A 31 -18.50 -2.83 2.34
N SER A 32 -17.98 -2.21 1.28
CA SER A 32 -17.73 -2.85 -0.02
C SER A 32 -16.31 -3.42 -0.18
N HIS A 33 -15.64 -3.74 0.92
CA HIS A 33 -14.27 -4.26 0.91
C HIS A 33 -14.14 -5.63 0.22
N TRP A 34 -13.02 -5.81 -0.50
CA TRP A 34 -12.65 -7.04 -1.19
C TRP A 34 -11.14 -7.28 -1.10
N LEU A 35 -10.71 -8.55 -1.29
CA LEU A 35 -9.31 -8.96 -1.29
C LEU A 35 -8.99 -9.76 -2.56
N HIS A 36 -7.88 -9.43 -3.24
CA HIS A 36 -7.42 -10.18 -4.41
C HIS A 36 -7.05 -11.63 -4.05
N THR A 37 -6.62 -11.89 -2.82
CA THR A 37 -6.28 -13.24 -2.31
C THR A 37 -7.49 -14.17 -2.18
N GLU A 38 -8.72 -13.67 -2.31
CA GLU A 38 -9.92 -14.49 -2.34
C GLU A 38 -10.14 -15.17 -3.70
N LEU A 39 -9.37 -14.81 -4.73
CA LEU A 39 -9.55 -15.27 -6.10
C LEU A 39 -8.55 -16.37 -6.49
N PRO A 40 -9.05 -17.45 -7.15
CA PRO A 40 -8.18 -18.51 -7.64
C PRO A 40 -7.60 -18.16 -9.02
N PHE A 41 -6.41 -17.59 -9.10
CA PHE A 41 -5.78 -17.18 -10.37
C PHE A 41 -5.29 -18.32 -11.28
N ALA A 42 -5.35 -19.57 -10.84
CA ALA A 42 -4.87 -20.72 -11.62
C ALA A 42 -5.50 -20.83 -13.02
N GLU A 43 -6.80 -20.46 -13.16
CA GLU A 43 -7.46 -20.44 -14.46
C GLU A 43 -6.93 -19.30 -15.34
N ASP A 44 -6.70 -18.11 -14.78
CA ASP A 44 -6.17 -16.93 -15.49
C ASP A 44 -4.74 -17.18 -15.97
N VAL A 45 -3.90 -17.81 -15.14
CA VAL A 45 -2.55 -18.27 -15.52
C VAL A 45 -2.62 -19.25 -16.69
N ALA A 46 -3.53 -20.23 -16.62
CA ALA A 46 -3.73 -21.20 -17.71
C ALA A 46 -4.23 -20.50 -18.99
N ASP A 47 -5.12 -19.51 -18.88
CA ASP A 47 -5.62 -18.74 -20.02
C ASP A 47 -4.51 -17.92 -20.67
N PHE A 48 -3.67 -17.26 -19.85
CA PHE A 48 -2.58 -16.42 -20.32
C PHE A 48 -1.39 -17.22 -20.86
N SER A 49 -0.99 -18.33 -20.23
CA SER A 49 0.18 -19.13 -20.61
C SER A 49 -0.07 -20.02 -21.83
N THR A 50 -1.32 -20.43 -22.07
CA THR A 50 -1.68 -21.31 -23.20
C THR A 50 -2.04 -20.54 -24.47
N ASN A 51 -2.50 -21.25 -25.51
CA ASN A 51 -2.96 -20.67 -26.77
C ASN A 51 -4.43 -20.21 -26.74
N LYS A 52 -5.07 -20.11 -25.58
CA LYS A 52 -6.44 -19.58 -25.45
C LYS A 52 -6.52 -18.09 -25.79
N LEU A 53 -5.45 -17.34 -25.48
CA LEU A 53 -5.28 -15.95 -25.88
C LEU A 53 -4.27 -15.85 -27.05
N THR A 54 -4.61 -15.07 -28.04
CA THR A 54 -3.69 -14.76 -29.14
C THR A 54 -2.50 -13.91 -28.64
N PRO A 55 -1.35 -13.91 -29.31
CA PRO A 55 -0.24 -13.01 -28.95
C PRO A 55 -0.66 -11.53 -28.90
N GLY A 56 -1.55 -11.10 -29.80
CA GLY A 56 -2.10 -9.75 -29.80
C GLY A 56 -2.95 -9.45 -28.55
N GLU A 57 -3.79 -10.39 -28.11
CA GLU A 57 -4.58 -10.24 -26.88
C GLU A 57 -3.72 -10.21 -25.62
N LYS A 58 -2.64 -11.00 -25.56
CA LYS A 58 -1.67 -10.94 -24.46
C LYS A 58 -0.97 -9.59 -24.40
N ASN A 59 -0.51 -9.07 -25.53
CA ASN A 59 0.08 -7.73 -25.61
C ASN A 59 -0.92 -6.65 -25.21
N PHE A 60 -2.16 -6.76 -25.66
CA PHE A 60 -3.24 -5.83 -25.29
C PHE A 60 -3.47 -5.79 -23.78
N LEU A 61 -3.59 -6.96 -23.12
CA LEU A 61 -3.70 -7.06 -21.67
C LEU A 61 -2.48 -6.46 -20.95
N THR A 62 -1.27 -6.76 -21.43
CA THR A 62 -0.04 -6.24 -20.82
C THR A 62 0.01 -4.71 -20.86
N HIS A 63 -0.43 -4.06 -21.96
CA HIS A 63 -0.51 -2.60 -22.03
C HIS A 63 -1.54 -2.02 -21.03
N LEU A 64 -2.66 -2.70 -20.84
CA LEU A 64 -3.65 -2.27 -19.85
C LEU A 64 -3.12 -2.41 -18.41
N PHE A 65 -2.40 -3.49 -18.10
CA PHE A 65 -1.81 -3.68 -16.77
C PHE A 65 -0.75 -2.64 -16.45
N ARG A 66 0.13 -2.27 -17.41
CA ARG A 66 1.11 -1.18 -17.24
C ARG A 66 0.47 0.14 -16.83
N PHE A 67 -0.71 0.43 -17.33
CA PHE A 67 -1.43 1.64 -16.96
C PHE A 67 -1.99 1.57 -15.53
N PHE A 68 -2.58 0.44 -15.12
CA PHE A 68 -3.20 0.30 -13.80
C PHE A 68 -2.20 0.34 -12.65
N THR A 69 -0.99 -0.19 -12.85
CA THR A 69 0.04 -0.18 -11.80
C THR A 69 0.48 1.23 -11.39
N GLN A 70 0.20 2.26 -12.20
CA GLN A 70 0.53 3.66 -11.90
C GLN A 70 -0.72 4.51 -11.60
N GLY A 71 -1.83 4.25 -12.26
CA GLY A 71 -3.03 5.13 -12.20
C GLY A 71 -3.58 5.33 -10.80
N ASP A 72 -3.63 4.29 -9.97
CA ASP A 72 -4.16 4.35 -8.60
C ASP A 72 -3.28 5.18 -7.66
N ILE A 73 -1.96 5.20 -7.89
CA ILE A 73 -1.03 6.04 -7.13
C ILE A 73 -1.34 7.53 -7.35
N ASP A 74 -1.50 7.94 -8.61
CA ASP A 74 -1.78 9.32 -8.97
C ASP A 74 -3.12 9.82 -8.40
N VAL A 75 -4.12 8.93 -8.34
CA VAL A 75 -5.45 9.23 -7.78
C VAL A 75 -5.39 9.41 -6.27
N ALA A 76 -4.76 8.48 -5.55
CA ALA A 76 -4.65 8.52 -4.09
C ALA A 76 -3.89 9.78 -3.62
N GLU A 77 -2.76 10.11 -4.27
CA GLU A 77 -2.00 11.33 -4.01
C GLU A 77 -2.85 12.59 -4.22
N GLY A 78 -3.68 12.59 -5.26
CA GLY A 78 -4.62 13.68 -5.56
C GLY A 78 -5.56 14.01 -4.39
N TYR A 79 -6.15 13.00 -3.74
CA TYR A 79 -7.02 13.22 -2.58
C TYR A 79 -6.28 13.85 -1.40
N VAL A 80 -5.10 13.35 -1.09
CA VAL A 80 -4.31 13.82 0.07
C VAL A 80 -3.80 15.25 -0.15
N ARG A 81 -3.19 15.52 -1.30
CA ARG A 81 -2.54 16.82 -1.57
C ARG A 81 -3.52 17.91 -1.98
N ASN A 82 -4.58 17.55 -2.73
CA ASN A 82 -5.39 18.54 -3.41
C ASN A 82 -6.80 18.73 -2.83
N TYR A 83 -7.29 17.84 -1.94
CA TYR A 83 -8.63 17.95 -1.36
C TYR A 83 -8.60 18.20 0.15
N LEU A 84 -7.90 17.38 0.91
CA LEU A 84 -7.89 17.44 2.36
C LEU A 84 -7.49 18.80 2.96
N PRO A 85 -6.59 19.60 2.34
CA PRO A 85 -6.28 20.93 2.84
C PRO A 85 -7.46 21.91 2.80
N PHE A 86 -8.42 21.70 1.89
CA PHE A 86 -9.53 22.64 1.67
C PHE A 86 -10.83 22.20 2.33
N PHE A 87 -11.12 20.90 2.33
CA PHE A 87 -12.37 20.34 2.86
C PHE A 87 -12.21 19.95 4.32
N GLN A 88 -12.66 20.83 5.23
CA GLN A 88 -12.41 20.70 6.67
C GLN A 88 -13.59 20.11 7.48
N GLN A 89 -14.72 19.76 6.81
CA GLN A 89 -15.85 19.12 7.50
C GLN A 89 -15.54 17.65 7.78
N PRO A 90 -15.75 17.12 9.02
CA PRO A 90 -15.36 15.77 9.40
C PRO A 90 -15.89 14.68 8.46
N GLU A 91 -17.18 14.72 8.13
CA GLU A 91 -17.82 13.72 7.26
C GLU A 91 -17.29 13.75 5.81
N ILE A 92 -16.92 14.93 5.28
CA ILE A 92 -16.28 15.04 3.97
C ILE A 92 -14.85 14.51 4.03
N ARG A 93 -14.11 14.85 5.08
CA ARG A 93 -12.75 14.33 5.29
C ARG A 93 -12.75 12.80 5.42
N MET A 94 -13.70 12.23 6.17
CA MET A 94 -13.84 10.77 6.28
C MET A 94 -14.06 10.12 4.91
N MET A 95 -14.95 10.67 4.10
CA MET A 95 -15.19 10.18 2.74
C MET A 95 -13.93 10.25 1.88
N LEU A 96 -13.27 11.40 1.80
CA LEU A 96 -12.06 11.60 0.99
C LEU A 96 -10.88 10.74 1.47
N LEU A 97 -10.73 10.58 2.79
CA LEU A 97 -9.70 9.71 3.37
C LEU A 97 -10.01 8.22 3.16
N GLY A 98 -11.29 7.83 3.22
CA GLY A 98 -11.72 6.49 2.86
C GLY A 98 -11.36 6.15 1.41
N PHE A 99 -11.51 7.11 0.50
CA PHE A 99 -11.14 6.95 -0.91
C PHE A 99 -9.62 6.89 -1.13
N ALA A 100 -8.83 7.68 -0.35
CA ALA A 100 -7.38 7.79 -0.53
C ALA A 100 -6.58 6.64 0.07
N ALA A 101 -6.97 6.12 1.24
CA ALA A 101 -6.19 5.09 1.92
C ALA A 101 -6.99 4.40 3.02
N ARG A 102 -6.94 3.07 3.05
CA ARG A 102 -7.66 2.23 4.01
C ARG A 102 -6.80 1.73 5.18
N GLU A 103 -5.46 1.77 5.07
CA GLU A 103 -4.56 1.02 5.96
C GLU A 103 -3.41 1.90 6.46
N CYS A 104 -3.37 2.19 7.78
CA CYS A 104 -2.34 3.06 8.35
C CYS A 104 -1.93 2.64 9.76
N PHE A 105 -0.69 3.04 10.12
CA PHE A 105 -0.02 2.87 11.40
C PHE A 105 0.07 4.21 12.16
N ASP A 106 0.33 4.15 13.44
CA ASP A 106 0.65 5.33 14.26
C ASP A 106 2.13 5.78 14.07
N GLU A 107 2.47 6.94 14.65
CA GLU A 107 3.81 7.54 14.55
C GLU A 107 4.88 6.80 15.36
N GLU A 108 4.50 5.96 16.33
CA GLU A 108 5.41 5.17 17.15
C GLU A 108 5.80 3.84 16.49
N THR A 109 5.18 3.51 15.36
CA THR A 109 5.53 2.33 14.57
C THR A 109 6.76 2.60 13.70
N GLN A 110 7.70 1.68 13.73
CA GLN A 110 8.90 1.65 12.88
C GLN A 110 8.70 0.66 11.74
N VAL A 111 9.39 0.88 10.63
CA VAL A 111 9.49 -0.05 9.50
C VAL A 111 10.95 -0.45 9.31
N LEU A 112 11.19 -1.69 8.92
CA LEU A 112 12.53 -2.17 8.61
C LEU A 112 12.94 -1.66 7.22
N THR A 113 14.06 -0.94 7.16
CA THR A 113 14.71 -0.49 5.92
C THR A 113 16.00 -1.28 5.67
N ALA A 114 16.56 -1.16 4.46
CA ALA A 114 17.86 -1.75 4.15
C ALA A 114 19.00 -1.25 5.06
N GLU A 115 18.82 -0.12 5.72
CA GLU A 115 19.79 0.50 6.64
C GLU A 115 19.43 0.34 8.12
N GLY A 116 18.31 -0.32 8.44
CA GLY A 116 17.82 -0.53 9.82
C GLY A 116 16.41 -0.01 10.06
N TRP A 117 16.02 0.03 11.31
CA TRP A 117 14.68 0.45 11.72
C TRP A 117 14.56 1.97 11.67
N LYS A 118 13.51 2.46 10.98
CA LYS A 118 13.15 3.90 10.94
C LYS A 118 11.71 4.08 11.40
N TYR A 119 11.43 5.14 12.17
CA TYR A 119 10.06 5.56 12.42
C TYR A 119 9.41 6.01 11.12
N PHE A 120 8.11 5.73 10.93
CA PHE A 120 7.41 6.16 9.73
C PHE A 120 7.54 7.65 9.40
N PRO A 121 7.54 8.59 10.37
CA PRO A 121 7.82 9.99 10.10
C PRO A 121 9.15 10.27 9.39
N ASP A 122 10.16 9.43 9.60
CA ASP A 122 11.53 9.62 9.10
C ASP A 122 11.79 8.85 7.78
N VAL A 123 10.85 8.01 7.34
CA VAL A 123 10.97 7.26 6.07
C VAL A 123 10.85 8.21 4.89
N THR A 124 11.68 8.02 3.89
CA THR A 124 11.72 8.81 2.64
C THR A 124 11.51 7.94 1.41
N GLU A 125 11.28 8.53 0.26
CA GLU A 125 11.13 7.83 -1.03
C GLU A 125 12.40 7.09 -1.49
N PHE A 126 13.56 7.38 -0.89
CA PHE A 126 14.85 6.74 -1.19
C PHE A 126 15.12 5.51 -0.31
N ASP A 127 14.26 5.22 0.64
CA ASP A 127 14.44 4.08 1.54
C ASP A 127 13.91 2.79 0.90
N SER A 128 14.75 1.74 0.85
CA SER A 128 14.30 0.39 0.53
C SER A 128 13.70 -0.26 1.78
N LEU A 129 12.40 -0.55 1.75
CA LEU A 129 11.64 -1.10 2.87
C LEU A 129 11.53 -2.62 2.76
N ALA A 130 11.50 -3.30 3.91
CA ALA A 130 11.30 -4.73 4.00
C ALA A 130 9.83 -5.10 3.78
N GLN A 131 9.57 -5.95 2.79
CA GLN A 131 8.28 -6.57 2.50
C GLN A 131 8.36 -8.09 2.62
N PHE A 132 7.22 -8.75 2.83
CA PHE A 132 7.12 -10.19 3.01
C PHE A 132 6.23 -10.81 1.94
N SER A 133 6.74 -11.82 1.24
CA SER A 133 5.95 -12.59 0.29
C SER A 133 5.20 -13.72 0.99
N ILE A 134 3.86 -13.70 0.91
CA ILE A 134 3.00 -14.76 1.46
C ILE A 134 3.25 -16.10 0.74
N ASN A 135 3.63 -16.05 -0.53
CA ASN A 135 3.80 -17.25 -1.36
C ASN A 135 5.11 -17.99 -1.08
N SER A 136 6.21 -17.25 -0.92
CA SER A 136 7.55 -17.83 -0.69
C SER A 136 7.98 -17.81 0.77
N HIS A 137 7.25 -17.07 1.63
CA HIS A 137 7.59 -16.79 3.04
C HIS A 137 8.92 -16.06 3.21
N THR A 138 9.35 -15.32 2.17
CA THR A 138 10.62 -14.59 2.17
C THR A 138 10.43 -13.09 2.40
N ILE A 139 11.46 -12.46 2.97
CA ILE A 139 11.56 -11.01 3.14
C ILE A 139 12.52 -10.46 2.08
N SER A 140 12.09 -9.44 1.36
CA SER A 140 12.88 -8.70 0.38
C SER A 140 12.81 -7.21 0.65
N PHE A 141 13.77 -6.44 0.10
CA PHE A 141 13.85 -5.00 0.26
C PHE A 141 13.62 -4.32 -1.09
N THR A 142 12.72 -3.34 -1.11
CA THR A 142 12.45 -2.53 -2.30
C THR A 142 11.95 -1.15 -1.91
N GLU A 143 12.02 -0.20 -2.83
CA GLU A 143 11.40 1.12 -2.66
C GLU A 143 9.87 0.97 -2.55
N ALA A 144 9.26 1.80 -1.71
CA ALA A 144 7.81 1.87 -1.64
C ALA A 144 7.23 2.46 -2.93
N LEU A 145 6.10 1.92 -3.39
CA LEU A 145 5.36 2.51 -4.50
C LEU A 145 4.77 3.88 -4.13
N ASP A 146 4.39 4.05 -2.87
CA ASP A 146 3.89 5.30 -2.30
C ASP A 146 4.11 5.37 -0.79
N LEU A 147 4.28 6.59 -0.25
CA LEU A 147 4.39 6.88 1.18
C LEU A 147 3.24 7.78 1.63
N VAL A 148 2.34 7.22 2.42
CA VAL A 148 1.14 7.92 2.91
C VAL A 148 1.41 8.53 4.28
N ARG A 149 1.14 9.83 4.43
CA ARG A 149 1.13 10.57 5.70
C ARG A 149 -0.15 11.38 5.79
N LYS A 150 -1.03 11.08 6.72
CA LYS A 150 -2.33 11.76 6.80
C LYS A 150 -2.77 12.08 8.21
N PRO A 151 -3.39 13.26 8.47
CA PRO A 151 -4.08 13.52 9.72
C PRO A 151 -5.23 12.53 9.93
N TYR A 152 -5.33 11.98 11.12
CA TYR A 152 -6.37 11.03 11.50
C TYR A 152 -6.91 11.38 12.90
N SER A 153 -8.22 11.47 13.02
CA SER A 153 -8.91 11.64 14.29
C SER A 153 -9.99 10.58 14.41
N GLY A 154 -9.80 9.62 15.30
CA GLY A 154 -10.70 8.47 15.43
C GLY A 154 -10.21 7.47 16.46
N VAL A 155 -10.39 6.19 16.19
CA VAL A 155 -9.98 5.08 17.06
C VAL A 155 -8.89 4.29 16.35
N LEU A 156 -7.84 3.92 17.07
CA LEU A 156 -6.88 2.89 16.63
C LEU A 156 -7.15 1.59 17.43
N HIS A 157 -6.88 0.48 16.79
CA HIS A 157 -6.85 -0.84 17.41
C HIS A 157 -5.43 -1.15 17.88
N HIS A 158 -5.26 -1.35 19.17
CA HIS A 158 -3.99 -1.62 19.79
C HIS A 158 -3.96 -3.05 20.35
N TYR A 159 -3.09 -3.88 19.80
CA TYR A 159 -2.85 -5.26 20.18
C TYR A 159 -1.55 -5.35 21.00
N VAL A 160 -1.64 -5.66 22.28
CA VAL A 160 -0.48 -5.67 23.19
C VAL A 160 -0.39 -6.96 23.97
N SER A 161 0.80 -7.58 23.94
CA SER A 161 1.23 -8.68 24.79
C SER A 161 2.74 -8.57 25.08
N ASP A 162 3.33 -9.56 25.72
CA ASP A 162 4.78 -9.68 25.88
C ASP A 162 5.54 -9.75 24.55
N ARG A 163 4.93 -10.32 23.50
CA ARG A 163 5.53 -10.55 22.17
C ARG A 163 4.96 -9.72 21.05
N VAL A 164 3.85 -9.02 21.24
CA VAL A 164 3.15 -8.26 20.20
C VAL A 164 2.88 -6.84 20.67
N ASP A 165 3.16 -5.87 19.82
CA ASP A 165 2.70 -4.49 19.96
C ASP A 165 2.37 -3.94 18.57
N VAL A 166 1.08 -3.81 18.25
CA VAL A 166 0.58 -3.36 16.95
C VAL A 166 -0.52 -2.33 17.17
N CYS A 167 -0.33 -1.14 16.61
CA CYS A 167 -1.28 -0.04 16.72
C CYS A 167 -1.65 0.46 15.32
N VAL A 168 -2.89 0.18 14.90
CA VAL A 168 -3.34 0.37 13.52
C VAL A 168 -4.75 0.90 13.42
N THR A 169 -5.09 1.48 12.28
CA THR A 169 -6.48 1.85 11.99
C THR A 169 -7.40 0.62 11.94
N PRO A 170 -8.71 0.75 12.26
CA PRO A 170 -9.64 -0.40 12.26
C PRO A 170 -9.72 -1.17 10.94
N ASN A 171 -9.47 -0.49 9.83
CA ASN A 171 -9.52 -1.06 8.49
C ASN A 171 -8.19 -1.64 8.01
N HIS A 172 -7.14 -1.58 8.84
CA HIS A 172 -5.81 -2.09 8.51
C HIS A 172 -5.84 -3.61 8.29
N ASP A 173 -5.17 -4.08 7.23
CA ASP A 173 -5.01 -5.50 6.93
C ASP A 173 -3.89 -6.11 7.78
N LEU A 174 -4.29 -6.95 8.70
CA LEU A 174 -3.38 -7.76 9.50
C LEU A 174 -3.02 -9.04 8.75
N LEU A 175 -1.73 -9.37 8.66
CA LEU A 175 -1.27 -10.67 8.21
C LEU A 175 -1.27 -11.63 9.39
N ILE A 176 -2.16 -12.62 9.35
CA ILE A 176 -2.44 -13.51 10.47
C ILE A 176 -2.28 -14.97 10.03
N PHE A 177 -1.51 -15.74 10.78
CA PHE A 177 -1.45 -17.18 10.62
C PHE A 177 -2.67 -17.86 11.26
N ASN A 178 -3.35 -18.67 10.49
CA ASN A 178 -4.48 -19.49 10.93
C ASN A 178 -4.01 -20.91 11.22
N PRO A 179 -3.82 -21.33 12.50
CA PRO A 179 -3.33 -22.68 12.82
C PRO A 179 -4.27 -23.81 12.41
N THR A 180 -5.57 -23.51 12.34
CA THR A 180 -6.59 -24.52 11.95
C THR A 180 -6.50 -24.85 10.47
N LYS A 181 -6.21 -23.86 9.62
CA LYS A 181 -6.07 -24.05 8.18
C LYS A 181 -4.62 -24.27 7.75
N GLY A 182 -3.64 -23.90 8.60
CA GLY A 182 -2.22 -23.97 8.29
C GLY A 182 -1.75 -22.95 7.24
N ASN A 183 -2.45 -21.82 7.09
CA ASN A 183 -2.16 -20.79 6.09
C ASN A 183 -2.12 -19.37 6.69
N ILE A 184 -1.52 -18.45 5.94
CA ILE A 184 -1.54 -17.01 6.25
C ILE A 184 -2.78 -16.40 5.59
N GLU A 185 -3.51 -15.58 6.34
CA GLU A 185 -4.70 -14.86 5.86
C GLU A 185 -4.52 -13.35 6.11
N LYS A 186 -5.00 -12.52 5.19
CA LYS A 186 -5.22 -11.08 5.43
C LYS A 186 -6.59 -10.90 6.08
N ILE A 187 -6.65 -10.23 7.22
CA ILE A 187 -7.90 -9.96 7.95
C ILE A 187 -7.89 -8.52 8.44
N LYS A 188 -8.98 -7.79 8.23
CA LYS A 188 -9.13 -6.44 8.77
C LYS A 188 -9.08 -6.46 10.30
N SER A 189 -8.40 -5.47 10.88
CA SER A 189 -8.29 -5.35 12.33
C SER A 189 -9.67 -5.32 13.02
N LYS A 190 -10.65 -4.60 12.48
CA LYS A 190 -12.03 -4.58 12.98
C LYS A 190 -12.73 -5.95 12.93
N ASP A 191 -12.42 -6.75 11.91
CA ASP A 191 -13.05 -8.07 11.74
C ASP A 191 -12.38 -9.11 12.63
N LEU A 192 -11.07 -9.02 12.83
CA LEU A 192 -10.32 -9.87 13.74
C LEU A 192 -10.78 -9.66 15.19
N ALA A 193 -10.98 -8.41 15.61
CA ALA A 193 -11.47 -8.06 16.95
C ALA A 193 -12.85 -8.70 17.28
N SER A 194 -13.66 -8.99 16.25
CA SER A 194 -14.97 -9.63 16.39
C SER A 194 -14.96 -11.16 16.28
N LYS A 195 -13.85 -11.77 15.80
CA LYS A 195 -13.74 -13.21 15.55
C LYS A 195 -13.12 -13.94 16.75
N GLN A 196 -13.73 -15.03 17.18
CA GLN A 196 -13.11 -15.98 18.11
C GLN A 196 -12.23 -16.96 17.32
N GLY A 197 -10.98 -17.15 17.73
CA GLY A 197 -10.06 -18.11 17.09
C GLY A 197 -8.66 -18.03 17.69
N ASN A 198 -7.85 -19.05 17.43
CA ASN A 198 -6.45 -19.08 17.85
C ASN A 198 -5.54 -18.47 16.76
N TRP A 199 -5.72 -17.18 16.52
CA TRP A 199 -4.97 -16.44 15.49
C TRP A 199 -3.58 -16.08 16.00
N LYS A 200 -2.60 -16.00 15.07
CA LYS A 200 -1.22 -15.64 15.43
C LYS A 200 -0.68 -14.56 14.51
N PHE A 201 0.00 -13.56 15.06
CA PHE A 201 0.76 -12.59 14.30
C PHE A 201 2.04 -13.22 13.75
N LEU A 202 2.41 -12.86 12.52
CA LEU A 202 3.70 -13.17 11.93
C LEU A 202 4.76 -12.22 12.50
N GLN A 203 5.93 -12.75 12.86
CA GLN A 203 7.03 -11.97 13.46
C GLN A 203 8.35 -12.09 12.70
N ALA A 204 8.50 -13.08 11.83
CA ALA A 204 9.72 -13.32 11.07
C ALA A 204 9.43 -14.02 9.74
N GLY A 205 10.39 -13.94 8.82
CA GLY A 205 10.39 -14.62 7.53
C GLY A 205 11.83 -14.88 7.09
N GLU A 206 12.02 -15.69 6.05
CA GLU A 206 13.35 -15.96 5.51
C GLU A 206 13.81 -14.79 4.63
N GLY A 207 15.05 -14.32 4.79
CA GLY A 207 15.69 -13.41 3.83
C GLY A 207 15.89 -14.12 2.47
N LEU A 208 16.03 -13.35 1.40
CA LEU A 208 16.28 -13.91 0.06
C LEU A 208 17.62 -14.64 0.02
N ARG A 209 17.63 -15.84 -0.59
CA ARG A 209 18.87 -16.60 -0.84
C ARG A 209 19.46 -16.18 -2.17
N PHE A 210 20.72 -15.73 -2.16
CA PHE A 210 21.51 -15.48 -3.35
C PHE A 210 22.52 -16.62 -3.58
N GLU A 211 22.84 -16.93 -4.83
CA GLU A 211 23.76 -18.03 -5.20
C GLU A 211 25.21 -17.84 -4.71
N ALA A 212 25.62 -16.60 -4.39
CA ALA A 212 26.94 -16.26 -3.87
C ALA A 212 26.80 -15.64 -2.47
N GLU A 213 26.87 -16.45 -1.43
CA GLU A 213 26.86 -15.98 -0.05
C GLU A 213 28.21 -15.34 0.29
N ALA A 214 28.24 -14.01 0.42
CA ALA A 214 29.36 -13.31 1.00
C ALA A 214 29.39 -13.58 2.51
N ARG A 215 30.45 -14.22 3.00
CA ARG A 215 30.68 -14.37 4.45
C ARG A 215 31.08 -13.03 5.07
N ILE A 216 30.83 -12.88 6.36
CA ILE A 216 31.29 -11.73 7.14
C ILE A 216 32.82 -11.64 7.02
N SER A 217 33.32 -10.52 6.54
CA SER A 217 34.78 -10.29 6.46
C SER A 217 35.42 -10.16 7.84
N THR A 218 36.69 -10.49 7.93
CA THR A 218 37.44 -10.36 9.17
C THR A 218 37.48 -8.93 9.70
N LEU A 219 37.49 -7.94 8.80
CA LEU A 219 37.42 -6.53 9.19
C LEU A 219 36.06 -6.19 9.82
N GLU A 220 34.94 -6.65 9.25
CA GLU A 220 33.61 -6.45 9.82
C GLU A 220 33.46 -7.10 11.18
N LYS A 221 33.98 -8.31 11.35
CA LYS A 221 34.00 -8.98 12.66
C LYS A 221 34.73 -8.16 13.73
N LEU A 222 35.89 -7.63 13.36
CA LEU A 222 36.66 -6.77 14.25
C LEU A 222 35.91 -5.48 14.58
N GLN A 223 35.32 -4.83 13.57
CA GLN A 223 34.56 -3.60 13.76
C GLN A 223 33.35 -3.81 14.69
N ILE A 224 32.60 -4.90 14.51
CA ILE A 224 31.48 -5.27 15.39
C ILE A 224 31.96 -5.46 16.83
N ALA A 225 33.09 -6.18 17.05
CA ALA A 225 33.64 -6.39 18.39
C ALA A 225 34.07 -5.08 19.07
N LEU A 226 34.72 -4.19 18.32
CA LEU A 226 35.13 -2.87 18.81
C LEU A 226 33.90 -1.99 19.11
N GLU A 227 32.92 -1.97 18.24
CA GLU A 227 31.72 -1.19 18.45
C GLU A 227 30.88 -1.70 19.63
N ALA A 228 30.84 -3.01 19.84
CA ALA A 228 30.13 -3.64 20.94
C ALA A 228 30.70 -3.28 22.33
N ARG A 229 32.03 -3.25 22.46
CA ARG A 229 32.69 -3.30 23.76
C ARG A 229 33.73 -2.22 23.99
N ALA A 230 34.26 -1.58 22.93
CA ALA A 230 35.44 -0.73 23.08
C ALA A 230 35.10 0.69 23.49
N ASP A 231 35.98 1.24 24.35
CA ASP A 231 36.09 2.67 24.59
C ASP A 231 37.25 3.24 23.78
N LEU A 232 37.01 4.31 23.05
CA LEU A 232 38.03 5.00 22.26
C LEU A 232 38.98 5.78 23.17
N GLN A 233 40.25 5.40 23.14
CA GLN A 233 41.33 6.03 23.89
C GLN A 233 42.19 6.89 22.94
N GLY A 234 41.89 8.18 22.81
CA GLY A 234 42.60 9.05 21.88
C GLY A 234 41.96 9.05 20.48
N GLU A 235 42.79 9.10 19.39
CA GLU A 235 42.32 9.24 18.01
C GLU A 235 42.09 7.92 17.27
N SER A 236 42.77 6.83 17.65
CA SER A 236 42.78 5.56 16.89
C SER A 236 42.90 4.29 17.75
N THR A 237 43.10 4.40 19.07
CA THR A 237 43.26 3.25 19.95
C THR A 237 41.95 2.89 20.65
N TYR A 238 41.50 1.68 20.47
CA TYR A 238 40.30 1.13 21.09
C TYR A 238 40.70 0.22 22.27
N CYS A 239 40.06 0.42 23.42
CA CYS A 239 40.27 -0.41 24.61
C CYS A 239 38.98 -1.17 24.91
N LEU A 240 39.03 -2.50 24.94
CA LEU A 240 37.87 -3.35 25.20
C LEU A 240 38.18 -4.53 26.13
N PRO A 241 37.22 -4.93 27.00
CA PRO A 241 37.37 -6.11 27.82
C PRO A 241 37.26 -7.39 27.00
N VAL A 242 38.22 -8.32 27.15
CA VAL A 242 38.22 -9.61 26.44
C VAL A 242 38.56 -10.73 27.43
N ARG A 243 37.88 -11.89 27.24
CA ARG A 243 38.13 -13.10 28.03
C ARG A 243 37.84 -14.35 27.22
N GLY A 244 38.68 -15.38 27.40
CA GLY A 244 38.47 -16.70 26.82
C GLY A 244 38.43 -16.65 25.29
N HIS A 245 37.45 -17.29 24.67
CA HIS A 245 37.36 -17.39 23.23
C HIS A 245 37.25 -16.02 22.51
N LEU A 246 36.71 -15.00 23.16
CA LEU A 246 36.62 -13.64 22.55
C LEU A 246 38.01 -13.00 22.43
N GLU A 247 38.93 -13.31 23.34
CA GLU A 247 40.34 -12.90 23.23
C GLU A 247 41.03 -13.61 22.06
N ASP A 248 40.84 -14.94 21.96
CA ASP A 248 41.39 -15.73 20.87
C ASP A 248 40.88 -15.27 19.50
N ASP A 249 39.59 -14.99 19.39
CA ASP A 249 38.96 -14.46 18.18
C ASP A 249 39.55 -13.09 17.81
N LEU A 250 39.62 -12.16 18.75
CA LEU A 250 40.16 -10.82 18.53
C LEU A 250 41.61 -10.86 18.07
N LEU A 251 42.46 -11.63 18.74
CA LEU A 251 43.86 -11.80 18.38
C LEU A 251 44.02 -12.40 16.98
N SER A 252 43.19 -13.40 16.64
CA SER A 252 43.19 -14.02 15.31
C SER A 252 42.83 -13.02 14.23
N TRP A 253 41.78 -12.22 14.43
CA TRP A 253 41.34 -11.22 13.44
C TRP A 253 42.36 -10.10 13.26
N CYS A 254 42.92 -9.57 14.37
CA CYS A 254 43.96 -8.56 14.31
C CYS A 254 45.20 -9.06 13.58
N SER A 255 45.61 -10.31 13.84
CA SER A 255 46.75 -10.95 13.16
C SER A 255 46.51 -11.11 11.66
N GLU A 256 45.30 -11.55 11.25
CA GLU A 256 44.92 -11.69 9.83
C GLU A 256 44.93 -10.36 9.09
N LEU A 257 44.48 -9.30 9.76
CA LEU A 257 44.40 -7.95 9.21
C LEU A 257 45.72 -7.16 9.30
N GLY A 258 46.72 -7.70 10.03
CA GLY A 258 47.97 -6.97 10.28
C GLY A 258 47.78 -5.75 11.19
N ILE A 259 46.83 -5.82 12.12
CA ILE A 259 46.49 -4.75 13.07
C ILE A 259 47.20 -5.04 14.39
N ASP A 260 47.85 -4.02 14.96
CA ASP A 260 48.52 -4.14 16.25
C ASP A 260 47.49 -4.23 17.39
N VAL A 261 47.68 -5.24 18.26
CA VAL A 261 46.84 -5.48 19.43
C VAL A 261 47.73 -5.86 20.63
N GLU A 262 47.49 -5.26 21.77
CA GLU A 262 48.15 -5.58 23.02
C GLU A 262 47.10 -5.95 24.08
N VAL A 263 47.28 -7.10 24.74
CA VAL A 263 46.36 -7.52 25.80
C VAL A 263 47.08 -7.43 27.15
N ARG A 264 46.49 -6.70 28.11
CA ARG A 264 46.95 -6.52 29.48
C ARG A 264 45.78 -6.55 30.45
N ASP A 265 45.84 -7.35 31.48
CA ASP A 265 44.86 -7.42 32.56
C ASP A 265 43.40 -7.62 32.04
N GLU A 266 43.22 -8.53 31.07
CA GLU A 266 41.93 -8.81 30.40
C GLU A 266 41.34 -7.61 29.59
N LEU A 267 42.19 -6.64 29.26
CA LEU A 267 41.87 -5.53 28.36
C LEU A 267 42.73 -5.64 27.10
N ALA A 268 42.09 -5.59 25.94
CA ALA A 268 42.76 -5.49 24.66
C ALA A 268 42.82 -4.03 24.21
N TYR A 269 43.98 -3.63 23.72
CA TYR A 269 44.23 -2.33 23.11
C TYR A 269 44.49 -2.57 21.62
N VAL A 270 43.57 -2.10 20.77
CA VAL A 270 43.61 -2.29 19.33
C VAL A 270 43.80 -0.93 18.66
N GLU A 271 44.84 -0.81 17.84
CA GLU A 271 45.13 0.42 17.08
C GLU A 271 44.67 0.27 15.63
N LEU A 272 43.56 0.91 15.24
CA LEU A 272 43.07 0.90 13.87
C LEU A 272 43.83 1.87 12.97
N PRO A 273 44.14 1.48 11.72
CA PRO A 273 44.70 2.39 10.73
C PRO A 273 43.83 3.65 10.55
N HIS A 274 44.48 4.80 10.41
CA HIS A 274 43.77 6.07 10.20
C HIS A 274 42.89 6.03 8.94
N GLY A 275 41.60 6.37 9.07
CA GLY A 275 40.64 6.32 7.98
C GLY A 275 39.91 4.97 7.80
N THR A 276 40.07 4.03 8.74
CA THR A 276 39.22 2.81 8.74
C THR A 276 37.74 3.24 8.84
N PRO A 277 36.87 2.80 7.92
CA PRO A 277 35.46 3.18 7.94
C PRO A 277 34.76 2.59 9.15
N TYR A 278 33.74 3.25 9.67
CA TYR A 278 32.84 2.69 10.67
C TYR A 278 32.02 1.55 10.09
N PHE A 279 31.70 0.56 10.90
CA PHE A 279 30.76 -0.50 10.53
C PHE A 279 29.37 0.08 10.30
N ARG A 280 28.75 -0.34 9.21
CA ARG A 280 27.34 -0.05 8.90
C ARG A 280 26.69 -1.28 8.34
N MET A 281 25.61 -1.72 8.99
CA MET A 281 24.82 -2.84 8.52
C MET A 281 24.02 -2.46 7.26
N ASN A 282 23.99 -3.37 6.29
CA ASN A 282 23.08 -3.32 5.15
C ASN A 282 22.33 -4.65 5.08
N TYR A 283 21.03 -4.61 5.24
CA TYR A 283 20.18 -5.80 5.28
C TYR A 283 19.69 -6.22 3.90
N SER A 284 19.84 -5.38 2.88
CA SER A 284 19.38 -5.66 1.51
C SER A 284 20.11 -6.86 0.92
N GLY A 285 19.36 -7.86 0.48
CA GLY A 285 19.92 -9.07 -0.12
C GLY A 285 20.62 -10.01 0.86
N MET A 286 20.43 -9.83 2.17
CA MET A 286 21.02 -10.68 3.19
C MET A 286 20.29 -12.02 3.27
N SER A 287 21.01 -13.14 3.08
CA SER A 287 20.45 -14.48 3.25
C SER A 287 20.20 -14.81 4.73
N PRO A 288 19.29 -15.75 5.04
CA PRO A 288 19.09 -16.21 6.43
C PRO A 288 20.35 -16.73 7.08
N PHE A 289 21.24 -17.34 6.30
CA PHE A 289 22.53 -17.86 6.79
C PHE A 289 23.46 -16.73 7.24
N VAL A 290 23.65 -15.72 6.39
CA VAL A 290 24.48 -14.54 6.71
C VAL A 290 23.88 -13.74 7.86
N ALA A 291 22.56 -13.56 7.87
CA ALA A 291 21.87 -12.91 8.98
C ALA A 291 22.08 -13.64 10.31
N THR A 292 22.10 -14.99 10.30
CA THR A 292 22.40 -15.80 11.48
C THR A 292 23.84 -15.64 11.93
N GLU A 293 24.82 -15.59 11.01
CA GLU A 293 26.23 -15.35 11.35
C GLU A 293 26.43 -14.00 12.03
N TYR A 294 25.86 -12.91 11.49
CA TYR A 294 25.89 -11.58 12.13
C TYR A 294 25.20 -11.58 13.49
N LEU A 295 24.02 -12.20 13.57
CA LEU A 295 23.24 -12.29 14.81
C LEU A 295 24.05 -13.00 15.91
N GLU A 296 24.66 -14.15 15.61
CA GLU A 296 25.44 -14.90 16.57
C GLU A 296 26.69 -14.14 17.01
N LEU A 297 27.36 -13.45 16.08
CA LEU A 297 28.50 -12.60 16.37
C LEU A 297 28.13 -11.44 17.29
N MET A 298 27.07 -10.71 16.99
CA MET A 298 26.61 -9.59 17.81
C MET A 298 26.16 -10.03 19.18
N LEU A 299 25.42 -11.15 19.30
CA LEU A 299 25.03 -11.71 20.59
C LEU A 299 26.23 -12.16 21.44
N ALA A 300 27.30 -12.69 20.81
CA ALA A 300 28.51 -13.09 21.51
C ALA A 300 29.31 -11.90 22.04
N TRP A 301 29.35 -10.80 21.30
CA TRP A 301 30.14 -9.62 21.63
C TRP A 301 29.38 -8.53 22.40
N GLN A 302 28.06 -8.46 22.32
CA GLN A 302 27.27 -7.46 23.04
C GLN A 302 27.39 -7.65 24.56
N LEU A 303 27.55 -6.54 25.28
CA LEU A 303 27.43 -6.44 26.72
C LEU A 303 26.02 -6.04 27.14
N ASP A 304 25.77 -5.88 28.45
CA ASP A 304 24.50 -5.37 29.02
C ASP A 304 24.17 -3.89 28.61
N ASN A 305 24.95 -3.32 27.69
CA ASN A 305 24.76 -1.96 27.18
C ASN A 305 23.74 -1.84 26.03
N HIS A 306 23.20 -2.95 25.55
CA HIS A 306 22.17 -3.01 24.52
C HIS A 306 22.48 -2.25 23.23
N ARG A 307 23.75 -2.20 22.83
CA ARG A 307 24.23 -1.36 21.71
C ARG A 307 23.73 -1.81 20.34
N PHE A 308 23.45 -3.11 20.17
CA PHE A 308 23.00 -3.71 18.92
C PHE A 308 21.57 -4.22 18.96
N ASP A 309 20.72 -3.71 19.85
CA ASP A 309 19.33 -4.18 19.98
C ASP A 309 18.54 -4.05 18.68
N GLU A 310 18.79 -2.99 17.91
CA GLU A 310 18.13 -2.74 16.66
C GLU A 310 18.59 -3.70 15.55
N GLU A 311 19.91 -3.90 15.42
CA GLU A 311 20.51 -4.82 14.47
C GLU A 311 20.14 -6.27 14.79
N ILE A 312 20.20 -6.65 16.05
CA ILE A 312 19.81 -7.98 16.54
C ILE A 312 18.35 -8.27 16.21
N SER A 313 17.46 -7.30 16.42
CA SER A 313 16.04 -7.44 16.08
C SER A 313 15.82 -7.65 14.57
N ALA A 314 16.49 -6.89 13.72
CA ALA A 314 16.41 -7.03 12.28
C ALA A 314 16.98 -8.37 11.78
N LEU A 315 18.17 -8.73 12.27
CA LEU A 315 18.85 -9.97 11.91
C LEU A 315 18.07 -11.21 12.31
N ALA A 316 17.49 -11.21 13.52
CA ALA A 316 16.62 -12.30 13.97
C ALA A 316 15.42 -12.47 13.04
N THR A 317 14.78 -11.35 12.63
CA THR A 317 13.65 -11.36 11.71
C THR A 317 14.03 -11.99 10.37
N LEU A 318 15.17 -11.62 9.79
CA LEU A 318 15.68 -12.16 8.50
C LEU A 318 16.17 -13.61 8.62
N SER A 319 16.56 -14.05 9.82
CA SER A 319 16.94 -15.45 10.12
C SER A 319 15.73 -16.36 10.39
N ASN A 320 14.50 -15.87 10.20
CA ASN A 320 13.26 -16.56 10.57
C ASN A 320 13.20 -16.94 12.07
N LEU A 321 13.75 -16.09 12.91
CA LEU A 321 13.82 -16.25 14.37
C LEU A 321 13.10 -15.10 15.05
N THR A 322 12.62 -15.34 16.28
CA THR A 322 12.13 -14.29 17.18
C THR A 322 12.97 -14.28 18.46
N LEU A 323 13.19 -13.10 18.99
CA LEU A 323 13.94 -12.90 20.23
C LEU A 323 13.09 -12.15 21.25
N SER A 324 13.28 -12.43 22.55
CA SER A 324 12.77 -11.60 23.64
C SER A 324 13.73 -10.44 23.93
N GLU A 325 13.32 -9.51 24.80
CA GLU A 325 14.19 -8.45 25.33
C GLU A 325 15.44 -9.00 26.06
N THR A 326 15.40 -10.26 26.50
CA THR A 326 16.52 -10.98 27.11
C THR A 326 17.35 -11.80 26.12
N TYR A 327 17.14 -11.60 24.82
CA TYR A 327 17.77 -12.36 23.72
C TYR A 327 17.50 -13.87 23.75
N GLU A 328 16.44 -14.31 24.40
CA GLU A 328 15.99 -15.70 24.30
C GLU A 328 15.40 -15.97 22.90
N LYS A 329 16.01 -16.91 22.19
CA LYS A 329 15.53 -17.34 20.87
C LYS A 329 14.23 -18.13 21.00
N TYR A 330 13.17 -17.67 20.34
CA TYR A 330 11.92 -18.41 20.21
C TYR A 330 11.91 -19.20 18.90
N PRO A 331 11.59 -20.49 18.94
CA PRO A 331 11.63 -21.34 17.74
C PRO A 331 10.48 -21.08 16.76
N SER A 332 9.51 -20.24 17.11
CA SER A 332 8.32 -19.99 16.30
C SER A 332 8.31 -18.57 15.74
N PRO A 333 8.17 -18.39 14.40
CA PRO A 333 8.07 -17.08 13.76
C PRO A 333 6.69 -16.44 13.95
N VAL A 334 5.85 -16.96 14.83
CA VAL A 334 4.50 -16.46 15.09
C VAL A 334 4.26 -16.27 16.59
N ALA A 335 3.44 -15.29 16.95
CA ALA A 335 3.00 -15.00 18.31
C ALA A 335 1.47 -15.03 18.42
N GLU A 336 0.95 -15.43 19.59
CA GLU A 336 -0.50 -15.40 19.87
C GLU A 336 -1.06 -13.98 19.67
N CYS A 337 -2.24 -13.90 19.05
CA CYS A 337 -2.91 -12.63 18.81
C CYS A 337 -3.61 -12.18 20.11
N PRO A 338 -3.21 -11.06 20.74
CA PRO A 338 -3.92 -10.51 21.88
C PRO A 338 -5.26 -9.88 21.46
N VAL A 339 -6.11 -9.62 22.43
CA VAL A 339 -7.38 -8.91 22.18
C VAL A 339 -7.08 -7.44 21.90
N ALA A 340 -7.67 -6.92 20.81
CA ALA A 340 -7.55 -5.51 20.46
C ALA A 340 -8.19 -4.59 21.52
N GLN A 341 -7.52 -3.50 21.83
CA GLN A 341 -8.04 -2.40 22.62
C GLN A 341 -8.30 -1.22 21.69
N GLU A 342 -9.49 -0.64 21.77
CA GLU A 342 -9.78 0.60 21.06
C GLU A 342 -9.20 1.79 21.82
N ILE A 343 -8.30 2.55 21.20
CA ILE A 343 -7.70 3.74 21.79
C ILE A 343 -8.08 4.98 20.98
N PRO A 344 -8.56 6.08 21.60
CA PRO A 344 -8.77 7.33 20.91
C PRO A 344 -7.45 7.90 20.40
N TYR A 345 -7.43 8.36 19.15
CA TYR A 345 -6.24 8.93 18.52
C TYR A 345 -6.59 10.19 17.73
N ASP A 346 -5.76 11.21 17.88
CA ASP A 346 -5.85 12.45 17.11
C ASP A 346 -4.41 12.89 16.75
N GLY A 347 -3.96 12.53 15.55
CA GLY A 347 -2.59 12.73 15.12
C GLY A 347 -2.40 12.45 13.63
N VAL A 348 -1.19 12.06 13.24
CA VAL A 348 -0.86 11.66 11.88
C VAL A 348 -0.68 10.16 11.83
N VAL A 349 -1.30 9.50 10.86
CA VAL A 349 -1.10 8.08 10.59
C VAL A 349 -0.34 7.89 9.28
N TYR A 350 0.39 6.79 9.19
CA TYR A 350 1.38 6.53 8.16
C TYR A 350 1.16 5.17 7.50
N CYS A 351 1.50 5.07 6.22
CA CYS A 351 1.58 3.80 5.50
C CYS A 351 2.64 3.89 4.39
N ALA A 352 3.14 2.74 3.96
CA ALA A 352 3.92 2.63 2.75
C ALA A 352 3.28 1.56 1.86
N THR A 353 2.99 1.89 0.62
CA THR A 353 2.45 0.94 -0.35
C THR A 353 3.58 0.10 -0.93
N MET A 354 3.54 -1.22 -0.73
CA MET A 354 4.58 -2.14 -1.16
C MET A 354 4.08 -3.09 -2.26
N PRO A 355 4.94 -3.52 -3.20
CA PRO A 355 4.56 -4.47 -4.24
C PRO A 355 3.93 -5.77 -3.74
N GLU A 356 4.47 -6.39 -2.69
CA GLU A 356 3.94 -7.62 -2.07
C GLU A 356 2.73 -7.36 -1.14
N GLY A 357 2.30 -6.11 -1.00
CA GLY A 357 1.18 -5.74 -0.15
C GLY A 357 1.40 -6.05 1.33
N SER A 358 2.64 -5.93 1.82
CA SER A 358 3.03 -6.22 3.19
C SER A 358 4.21 -5.36 3.64
N LEU A 359 4.40 -5.23 4.94
CA LEU A 359 5.50 -4.51 5.58
C LEU A 359 6.02 -5.27 6.80
N VAL A 360 7.33 -5.22 7.02
CA VAL A 360 7.94 -5.65 8.28
C VAL A 360 8.04 -4.44 9.20
N THR A 361 7.25 -4.46 10.26
CA THR A 361 7.11 -3.35 11.21
C THR A 361 7.58 -3.74 12.61
N ARG A 362 7.90 -2.72 13.42
CA ARG A 362 8.26 -2.89 14.83
C ARG A 362 7.63 -1.76 15.66
N ARG A 363 7.09 -2.10 16.83
CA ARG A 363 6.63 -1.12 17.81
C ARG A 363 7.06 -1.58 19.21
N ASN A 364 7.63 -0.68 19.99
CA ASN A 364 8.20 -0.98 21.32
C ASN A 364 9.09 -2.25 21.31
N GLY A 365 9.99 -2.36 20.32
CA GLY A 365 10.91 -3.49 20.16
C GLY A 365 10.28 -4.79 19.62
N LYS A 366 8.95 -4.86 19.42
CA LYS A 366 8.23 -6.08 19.01
C LYS A 366 7.94 -6.07 17.53
N VAL A 367 8.55 -7.00 16.80
CA VAL A 367 8.43 -7.11 15.34
C VAL A 367 7.12 -7.82 14.97
N THR A 368 6.46 -7.31 13.93
CA THR A 368 5.31 -7.95 13.30
C THR A 368 5.31 -7.68 11.79
N ILE A 369 4.79 -8.63 11.01
CA ILE A 369 4.60 -8.47 9.59
C ILE A 369 3.13 -8.11 9.35
N GLN A 370 2.89 -6.99 8.66
CA GLN A 370 1.57 -6.41 8.48
C GLN A 370 1.20 -6.31 7.00
N GLY A 371 -0.10 -6.27 6.69
CA GLY A 371 -0.61 -5.99 5.36
C GLY A 371 -0.59 -4.51 4.99
N ASN A 372 -0.91 -4.23 3.73
CA ASN A 372 -1.01 -2.87 3.20
C ASN A 372 -2.02 -2.80 2.03
N CYS A 373 -2.24 -1.65 1.44
CA CYS A 373 -3.35 -1.26 0.54
C CYS A 373 -3.68 -2.27 -0.59
N VAL A 374 -5.01 -2.42 -0.89
CA VAL A 374 -5.57 -3.56 -1.65
C VAL A 374 -5.59 -3.39 -3.17
N HIS A 375 -5.87 -2.18 -3.72
CA HIS A 375 -6.05 -2.01 -5.16
C HIS A 375 -4.76 -2.27 -5.93
N ILE A 376 -3.69 -1.56 -5.57
CA ILE A 376 -2.36 -1.73 -6.17
C ILE A 376 -1.86 -3.16 -5.97
N ALA A 377 -2.06 -3.73 -4.77
CA ALA A 377 -1.70 -5.12 -4.48
C ALA A 377 -2.46 -6.11 -5.38
N GLY A 378 -3.74 -5.84 -5.71
CA GLY A 378 -4.52 -6.67 -6.63
C GLY A 378 -3.95 -6.68 -8.05
N TYR A 379 -3.58 -5.52 -8.58
CA TYR A 379 -2.98 -5.42 -9.91
C TYR A 379 -1.54 -5.92 -9.95
N SER A 380 -0.74 -5.66 -8.91
CA SER A 380 0.62 -6.21 -8.79
C SER A 380 0.59 -7.72 -8.71
N HIS A 381 -0.25 -8.29 -7.87
CA HIS A 381 -0.42 -9.74 -7.77
C HIS A 381 -0.86 -10.39 -9.09
N LEU A 382 -1.71 -9.71 -9.87
CA LEU A 382 -2.10 -10.18 -11.20
C LEU A 382 -0.90 -10.19 -12.17
N VAL A 383 -0.09 -9.12 -12.21
CA VAL A 383 1.12 -9.01 -13.05
C VAL A 383 2.11 -10.11 -12.71
N GLU A 384 2.39 -10.33 -11.43
CA GLU A 384 3.31 -11.36 -10.93
C GLU A 384 2.81 -12.78 -11.22
N THR A 385 1.54 -13.05 -10.90
CA THR A 385 0.94 -14.38 -11.09
C THR A 385 0.89 -14.78 -12.57
N LEU A 386 0.73 -13.82 -13.48
CA LEU A 386 0.80 -14.05 -14.91
C LEU A 386 2.24 -14.21 -15.44
N GLY A 387 3.26 -14.05 -14.59
CA GLY A 387 4.68 -14.18 -14.95
C GLY A 387 5.18 -13.06 -15.85
N LEU A 388 4.58 -11.86 -15.77
CA LEU A 388 5.06 -10.67 -16.46
C LEU A 388 6.34 -10.15 -15.78
N PRO A 389 7.31 -9.61 -16.54
CA PRO A 389 8.57 -9.15 -15.98
C PRO A 389 8.35 -7.92 -15.08
N GLU A 390 9.19 -7.75 -14.07
CA GLU A 390 9.17 -6.60 -13.15
C GLU A 390 9.33 -5.27 -13.88
N SER A 391 10.03 -5.25 -15.03
CA SER A 391 10.09 -4.08 -15.91
C SER A 391 8.73 -3.55 -16.34
N THR A 392 7.65 -4.38 -16.28
CA THR A 392 6.28 -4.00 -16.63
C THR A 392 5.80 -2.78 -15.81
N TYR A 393 6.25 -2.65 -14.55
CA TYR A 393 5.89 -1.52 -13.67
C TYR A 393 6.47 -0.18 -14.13
N ASN A 394 7.64 -0.18 -14.79
CA ASN A 394 8.31 1.03 -15.24
C ASN A 394 8.16 1.29 -16.75
N GLU A 395 7.68 0.31 -17.51
CA GLU A 395 7.58 0.40 -18.96
C GLU A 395 6.56 1.44 -19.45
N PHE A 396 5.61 1.86 -18.60
CA PHE A 396 4.66 2.93 -18.96
C PHE A 396 5.39 4.24 -19.35
N LEU A 397 6.56 4.51 -18.75
CA LEU A 397 7.41 5.68 -19.09
C LEU A 397 7.96 5.63 -20.51
N GLY A 398 7.99 4.47 -21.14
CA GLY A 398 8.40 4.29 -22.55
C GLY A 398 7.31 4.61 -23.57
N TYR A 399 6.06 4.82 -23.14
CA TYR A 399 4.91 5.07 -24.00
C TYR A 399 4.39 6.49 -23.83
N LYS A 400 4.55 7.29 -24.90
CA LYS A 400 4.16 8.70 -24.88
C LYS A 400 2.71 8.91 -24.44
N GLU A 401 1.80 8.07 -24.88
CA GLU A 401 0.36 8.13 -24.60
C GLU A 401 0.06 7.94 -23.11
N MET A 402 0.86 7.11 -22.41
CA MET A 402 0.75 6.89 -20.97
C MET A 402 1.39 8.05 -20.19
N VAL A 403 2.57 8.49 -20.63
CA VAL A 403 3.26 9.66 -20.04
C VAL A 403 2.42 10.92 -20.17
N ASP A 404 1.83 11.18 -21.35
CA ASP A 404 0.99 12.36 -21.57
C ASP A 404 -0.22 12.40 -20.60
N LYS A 405 -0.82 11.25 -20.28
CA LYS A 405 -1.90 11.16 -19.27
C LYS A 405 -1.38 11.52 -17.87
N HIS A 406 -0.27 10.93 -17.46
CA HIS A 406 0.34 11.17 -16.16
C HIS A 406 0.79 12.64 -15.98
N GLU A 407 1.52 13.18 -16.96
CA GLU A 407 1.97 14.57 -16.96
C GLU A 407 0.81 15.57 -16.97
N PHE A 408 -0.27 15.26 -17.68
CA PHE A 408 -1.47 16.10 -17.67
C PHE A 408 -2.07 16.19 -16.26
N LEU A 409 -2.22 15.05 -15.55
CA LEU A 409 -2.72 15.02 -14.18
C LEU A 409 -1.82 15.85 -13.25
N LYS A 410 -0.51 15.63 -13.29
CA LYS A 410 0.46 16.39 -12.51
C LYS A 410 0.42 17.90 -12.80
N SER A 411 0.33 18.30 -14.07
CA SER A 411 0.27 19.69 -14.47
C SER A 411 -0.99 20.40 -13.97
N TYR A 412 -2.11 19.70 -13.91
CA TYR A 412 -3.39 20.25 -13.48
C TYR A 412 -3.50 20.37 -11.97
N THR A 413 -2.79 19.50 -11.24
CA THR A 413 -2.75 19.48 -9.77
C THR A 413 -1.58 20.25 -9.18
N SER A 414 -0.63 20.73 -9.99
CA SER A 414 0.49 21.54 -9.50
C SER A 414 -0.02 22.83 -8.85
N VAL A 415 0.33 23.00 -7.56
CA VAL A 415 -0.10 24.14 -6.74
C VAL A 415 0.52 25.42 -7.28
N THR A 416 -0.32 26.26 -7.88
CA THR A 416 0.01 27.66 -8.14
C THR A 416 -0.70 28.53 -7.09
N ASP A 417 -0.28 29.80 -6.91
CA ASP A 417 -0.93 30.78 -6.01
C ASP A 417 -2.43 31.00 -6.28
N LYS A 418 -2.98 30.36 -7.30
CA LYS A 418 -4.38 30.43 -7.76
C LYS A 418 -5.12 29.11 -7.67
N PHE A 419 -4.70 28.21 -6.76
CA PHE A 419 -5.40 26.94 -6.58
C PHE A 419 -6.89 27.15 -6.26
N GLU A 420 -7.74 26.58 -7.08
CA GLU A 420 -9.19 26.68 -6.96
C GLU A 420 -9.79 25.28 -6.74
N PRO A 421 -10.27 24.96 -5.51
CA PRO A 421 -10.73 23.62 -5.15
C PRO A 421 -11.80 23.05 -6.10
N GLN A 422 -12.66 23.91 -6.67
CA GLN A 422 -13.68 23.48 -7.63
C GLN A 422 -13.09 22.88 -8.92
N ARG A 423 -11.91 23.33 -9.36
CA ARG A 423 -11.24 22.80 -10.56
C ARG A 423 -10.73 21.40 -10.33
N VAL A 424 -10.16 21.16 -9.16
CA VAL A 424 -9.62 19.84 -8.80
C VAL A 424 -10.75 18.82 -8.65
N VAL A 425 -11.84 19.18 -7.98
CA VAL A 425 -13.00 18.29 -7.84
C VAL A 425 -13.64 18.00 -9.20
N ALA A 426 -13.64 18.97 -10.15
CA ALA A 426 -14.07 18.72 -11.52
C ALA A 426 -13.14 17.75 -12.26
N LEU A 427 -11.82 17.84 -12.03
CA LEU A 427 -10.84 16.92 -12.60
C LEU A 427 -11.11 15.48 -12.16
N SER A 428 -11.28 15.20 -10.85
CA SER A 428 -11.53 13.85 -10.35
C SER A 428 -12.74 13.16 -10.95
N ALA A 429 -13.79 13.90 -11.29
CA ALA A 429 -14.94 13.32 -11.99
C ALA A 429 -14.54 12.70 -13.35
N PHE A 430 -13.45 13.16 -13.96
CA PHE A 430 -12.92 12.61 -15.21
C PHE A 430 -11.77 11.62 -14.98
N THR A 431 -10.91 11.80 -13.99
CA THR A 431 -9.83 10.83 -13.71
C THR A 431 -10.42 9.49 -13.30
N GLU A 432 -11.19 9.45 -12.24
CA GLU A 432 -11.81 8.23 -11.73
C GLU A 432 -13.02 7.80 -12.57
N GLY A 433 -13.76 8.77 -13.11
CA GLY A 433 -15.00 8.53 -13.83
C GLY A 433 -14.88 8.30 -15.34
N LEU A 434 -13.69 8.44 -15.94
CA LEU A 434 -13.51 8.29 -17.38
C LEU A 434 -12.23 7.50 -17.71
N GLN A 435 -11.05 7.90 -17.17
CA GLN A 435 -9.79 7.27 -17.53
C GLN A 435 -9.71 5.80 -17.14
N LEU A 436 -10.17 5.44 -15.94
CA LEU A 436 -10.22 4.05 -15.49
C LEU A 436 -11.29 3.24 -16.20
N PHE A 437 -12.44 3.85 -16.49
CA PHE A 437 -13.57 3.16 -17.11
C PHE A 437 -13.31 2.68 -18.53
N SER A 438 -12.48 3.38 -19.32
CA SER A 438 -12.09 2.90 -20.65
C SER A 438 -11.32 1.59 -20.56
N SER A 439 -10.38 1.52 -19.63
CA SER A 439 -9.56 0.35 -19.38
C SER A 439 -10.37 -0.81 -18.78
N PHE A 440 -11.29 -0.52 -17.83
CA PHE A 440 -12.20 -1.53 -17.27
C PHE A 440 -13.03 -2.22 -18.36
N VAL A 441 -13.58 -1.47 -19.30
CA VAL A 441 -14.36 -2.05 -20.42
C VAL A 441 -13.51 -2.97 -21.28
N MET A 442 -12.27 -2.56 -21.59
CA MET A 442 -11.35 -3.38 -22.36
C MET A 442 -11.00 -4.68 -21.64
N LEU A 443 -10.71 -4.63 -20.33
CA LEU A 443 -10.42 -5.81 -19.49
C LEU A 443 -11.65 -6.71 -19.32
N LEU A 444 -12.82 -6.16 -19.03
CA LEU A 444 -14.08 -6.92 -18.85
C LEU A 444 -14.54 -7.63 -20.14
N SER A 445 -13.99 -7.29 -21.31
CA SER A 445 -14.27 -8.02 -22.55
C SER A 445 -13.81 -9.48 -22.52
N PHE A 446 -12.79 -9.82 -21.73
CA PHE A 446 -12.25 -11.18 -21.61
C PHE A 446 -13.16 -12.11 -20.78
N PRO A 447 -13.62 -11.76 -19.56
CA PRO A 447 -14.55 -12.60 -18.81
C PRO A 447 -15.87 -12.87 -19.54
N ARG A 448 -16.34 -11.95 -20.44
CA ARG A 448 -17.48 -12.24 -21.31
C ARG A 448 -17.29 -13.46 -22.21
N ARG A 449 -16.07 -13.86 -22.50
CA ARG A 449 -15.70 -15.06 -23.25
C ARG A 449 -15.35 -16.26 -22.35
N GLY A 450 -15.49 -16.10 -21.04
CA GLY A 450 -15.09 -17.10 -20.05
C GLY A 450 -13.59 -17.18 -19.80
N LEU A 451 -12.83 -16.16 -20.20
CA LEU A 451 -11.36 -16.05 -20.02
C LEU A 451 -11.03 -15.01 -18.96
N MET A 452 -9.89 -15.16 -18.27
CA MET A 452 -9.37 -14.18 -17.29
C MET A 452 -10.43 -13.83 -16.23
N LYS A 453 -11.06 -14.81 -15.62
CA LYS A 453 -12.22 -14.62 -14.72
C LYS A 453 -11.86 -13.93 -13.42
N SER A 454 -10.72 -14.29 -12.81
CA SER A 454 -10.27 -13.67 -11.56
C SER A 454 -9.86 -12.22 -11.79
N MET A 455 -9.15 -11.90 -12.87
CA MET A 455 -8.94 -10.54 -13.33
C MET A 455 -10.26 -9.79 -13.47
N GLY A 456 -11.24 -10.40 -14.15
CA GLY A 456 -12.56 -9.79 -14.33
C GLY A 456 -13.28 -9.47 -13.02
N GLN A 457 -13.08 -10.28 -11.98
CA GLN A 457 -13.64 -10.03 -10.65
C GLN A 457 -12.96 -8.84 -9.97
N ILE A 458 -11.62 -8.73 -10.03
CA ILE A 458 -10.88 -7.54 -9.53
C ILE A 458 -11.42 -6.28 -10.21
N ILE A 459 -11.50 -6.29 -11.55
CA ILE A 459 -11.99 -5.14 -12.31
C ILE A 459 -13.43 -4.77 -11.94
N THR A 460 -14.27 -5.76 -11.68
CA THR A 460 -15.65 -5.52 -11.25
C THR A 460 -15.72 -4.85 -9.88
N TRP A 461 -14.92 -5.30 -8.93
CA TRP A 461 -14.81 -4.70 -7.61
C TRP A 461 -14.23 -3.29 -7.66
N SER A 462 -13.13 -3.09 -8.39
CA SER A 462 -12.56 -1.75 -8.61
C SER A 462 -13.57 -0.79 -9.25
N THR A 463 -14.34 -1.25 -10.24
CA THR A 463 -15.39 -0.43 -10.89
C THR A 463 -16.48 -0.02 -9.90
N ALA A 464 -16.84 -0.88 -8.93
CA ALA A 464 -17.81 -0.54 -7.89
C ALA A 464 -17.27 0.56 -6.96
N ASP A 465 -16.00 0.46 -6.54
CA ASP A 465 -15.35 1.48 -5.71
C ASP A 465 -15.25 2.81 -6.47
N GLU A 466 -14.77 2.81 -7.72
CA GLU A 466 -14.67 4.02 -8.54
C GLU A 466 -16.03 4.67 -8.81
N THR A 467 -17.10 3.89 -8.87
CA THR A 467 -18.45 4.43 -8.98
C THR A 467 -18.86 5.23 -7.75
N LEU A 468 -18.51 4.74 -6.55
CA LEU A 468 -18.74 5.47 -5.29
C LEU A 468 -17.87 6.72 -5.19
N HIS A 469 -16.60 6.65 -5.63
CA HIS A 469 -15.69 7.81 -5.68
C HIS A 469 -16.28 8.92 -6.56
N VAL A 470 -16.69 8.59 -7.78
CA VAL A 470 -17.31 9.54 -8.71
C VAL A 470 -18.60 10.13 -8.14
N GLU A 471 -19.44 9.34 -7.46
CA GLU A 471 -20.62 9.87 -6.78
C GLU A 471 -20.23 10.88 -5.71
N GLY A 472 -19.24 10.56 -4.87
CA GLY A 472 -18.74 11.41 -3.81
C GLY A 472 -18.19 12.74 -4.33
N VAL A 473 -17.28 12.69 -5.32
CA VAL A 473 -16.65 13.91 -5.85
C VAL A 473 -17.65 14.77 -6.62
N THR A 474 -18.58 14.20 -7.37
CA THR A 474 -19.61 14.98 -8.10
C THR A 474 -20.63 15.62 -7.16
N ARG A 475 -20.98 14.97 -6.05
CA ARG A 475 -21.80 15.57 -4.98
C ARG A 475 -21.05 16.71 -4.29
N LEU A 476 -19.78 16.50 -3.94
CA LEU A 476 -18.92 17.51 -3.35
C LEU A 476 -18.81 18.75 -4.26
N PHE A 477 -18.57 18.54 -5.56
CA PHE A 477 -18.57 19.60 -6.56
C PHE A 477 -19.85 20.42 -6.52
N ARG A 478 -21.00 19.76 -6.53
CA ARG A 478 -22.32 20.43 -6.50
C ARG A 478 -22.53 21.24 -5.23
N GLU A 479 -22.10 20.75 -4.07
CA GLU A 479 -22.20 21.51 -2.82
C GLU A 479 -21.27 22.73 -2.85
N VAL A 480 -20.02 22.59 -3.38
CA VAL A 480 -19.10 23.71 -3.57
C VAL A 480 -19.75 24.80 -4.42
N ILE A 481 -20.31 24.45 -5.57
CA ILE A 481 -20.95 25.42 -6.49
C ILE A 481 -22.23 26.00 -5.88
N LYS A 482 -23.05 25.21 -5.21
CA LYS A 482 -24.28 25.64 -4.55
C LYS A 482 -24.02 26.71 -3.48
N GLU A 483 -22.98 26.51 -2.66
CA GLU A 483 -22.59 27.45 -1.63
C GLU A 483 -21.78 28.65 -2.19
N ASN A 484 -21.13 28.47 -3.32
CA ASN A 484 -20.26 29.47 -3.95
C ASN A 484 -20.71 29.79 -5.38
N LYS A 485 -21.93 30.28 -5.56
CA LYS A 485 -22.51 30.56 -6.88
C LYS A 485 -21.66 31.46 -7.77
N LYS A 486 -20.78 32.27 -7.19
CA LYS A 486 -19.83 33.15 -7.92
C LYS A 486 -18.79 32.36 -8.74
N LEU A 487 -18.52 31.10 -8.37
CA LEU A 487 -17.58 30.23 -9.08
C LEU A 487 -18.20 29.67 -10.37
N TRP A 488 -19.53 29.64 -10.47
CA TRP A 488 -20.24 29.08 -11.63
C TRP A 488 -20.34 30.08 -12.79
N THR A 489 -19.18 30.51 -13.28
CA THR A 489 -19.10 31.46 -14.39
C THR A 489 -19.15 30.75 -15.75
N PRO A 490 -19.52 31.46 -16.83
CA PRO A 490 -19.45 30.91 -18.21
C PRO A 490 -18.02 30.45 -18.56
N GLU A 491 -17.00 31.16 -18.10
CA GLU A 491 -15.59 30.84 -18.32
C GLU A 491 -15.24 29.51 -17.66
N PHE A 492 -15.61 29.31 -16.39
CA PHE A 492 -15.38 28.07 -15.69
C PHE A 492 -16.14 26.88 -16.33
N GLN A 493 -17.35 27.10 -16.82
CA GLN A 493 -18.09 26.08 -17.59
C GLN A 493 -17.35 25.71 -18.89
N GLN A 494 -16.72 26.67 -19.57
CA GLN A 494 -15.91 26.39 -20.75
C GLN A 494 -14.62 25.62 -20.38
N GLU A 495 -14.01 25.90 -19.23
CA GLU A 495 -12.87 25.12 -18.72
C GLU A 495 -13.26 23.64 -18.48
N ILE A 496 -14.44 23.38 -17.92
CA ILE A 496 -14.95 21.99 -17.74
C ILE A 496 -15.11 21.29 -19.10
N TYR A 497 -15.59 21.99 -20.14
CA TYR A 497 -15.68 21.42 -21.49
C TYR A 497 -14.29 21.17 -22.09
N ALA A 498 -13.35 22.10 -21.91
CA ALA A 498 -11.98 21.93 -22.38
C ALA A 498 -11.30 20.73 -21.68
N LEU A 499 -11.49 20.62 -20.36
CA LEU A 499 -11.01 19.47 -19.57
C LEU A 499 -11.57 18.16 -20.11
N ALA A 500 -12.90 18.05 -20.27
CA ALA A 500 -13.55 16.86 -20.80
C ALA A 500 -13.02 16.47 -22.19
N LYS A 501 -12.77 17.45 -23.06
CA LYS A 501 -12.22 17.21 -24.39
C LYS A 501 -10.79 16.66 -24.30
N THR A 502 -9.92 17.30 -23.52
CA THR A 502 -8.52 16.85 -23.34
C THR A 502 -8.49 15.44 -22.80
N MET A 503 -9.30 15.12 -21.79
CA MET A 503 -9.37 13.79 -21.19
C MET A 503 -9.83 12.73 -22.20
N VAL A 504 -10.82 13.04 -23.04
CA VAL A 504 -11.27 12.13 -24.13
C VAL A 504 -10.19 11.95 -25.18
N ASP A 505 -9.47 13.01 -25.57
CA ASP A 505 -8.39 12.94 -26.55
C ASP A 505 -7.22 12.06 -26.02
N LEU A 506 -6.85 12.19 -24.74
CA LEU A 506 -5.85 11.34 -24.08
C LEU A 506 -6.30 9.88 -24.05
N GLU A 507 -7.56 9.61 -23.71
CA GLU A 507 -8.11 8.26 -23.73
C GLU A 507 -8.11 7.65 -25.14
N PHE A 508 -8.42 8.43 -26.17
CA PHE A 508 -8.38 7.96 -27.54
C PHE A 508 -6.98 7.55 -27.97
N ALA A 509 -5.96 8.34 -27.59
CA ALA A 509 -4.56 7.99 -27.86
C ALA A 509 -4.16 6.69 -27.13
N PHE A 510 -4.54 6.55 -25.87
CA PHE A 510 -4.28 5.33 -25.11
C PHE A 510 -4.98 4.09 -25.70
N ILE A 511 -6.26 4.22 -26.10
CA ILE A 511 -7.00 3.13 -26.76
C ILE A 511 -6.32 2.77 -28.09
N ASP A 512 -5.88 3.75 -28.88
CA ASP A 512 -5.15 3.49 -30.13
C ASP A 512 -3.84 2.74 -29.88
N LEU A 513 -3.10 3.12 -28.84
CA LEU A 513 -1.89 2.39 -28.41
C LEU A 513 -2.22 0.94 -28.03
N ALA A 514 -3.19 0.72 -27.15
CA ALA A 514 -3.57 -0.62 -26.71
C ALA A 514 -3.98 -1.51 -27.90
N TYR A 515 -4.79 -1.00 -28.82
CA TYR A 515 -5.24 -1.73 -30.01
C TYR A 515 -4.15 -1.89 -31.08
N SER A 516 -3.09 -1.08 -31.08
CA SER A 516 -1.97 -1.25 -32.02
C SER A 516 -1.22 -2.57 -31.81
N ALA A 517 -1.25 -3.09 -30.58
CA ALA A 517 -0.63 -4.35 -30.18
C ALA A 517 -1.52 -5.58 -30.39
N GLY A 518 -2.82 -5.41 -30.80
CA GLY A 518 -3.71 -6.53 -31.12
C GLY A 518 -5.18 -6.31 -30.83
N GLY A 519 -5.56 -5.85 -29.65
CA GLY A 519 -6.96 -5.68 -29.22
C GLY A 519 -7.65 -6.98 -28.79
N ALA A 520 -8.88 -6.87 -28.30
CA ALA A 520 -9.72 -8.01 -27.93
C ALA A 520 -10.66 -8.40 -29.09
N SER A 521 -10.77 -9.69 -29.38
CA SER A 521 -11.50 -10.22 -30.56
C SER A 521 -13.03 -9.96 -30.52
N ASN A 522 -13.58 -9.64 -29.36
CA ASN A 522 -15.03 -9.40 -29.16
C ASN A 522 -15.38 -7.95 -28.82
N LEU A 523 -14.44 -7.02 -29.00
CA LEU A 523 -14.62 -5.61 -28.68
C LEU A 523 -13.97 -4.72 -29.73
N GLU A 524 -14.79 -3.97 -30.45
CA GLU A 524 -14.32 -3.07 -31.48
C GLU A 524 -13.77 -1.76 -30.88
N LYS A 525 -12.62 -1.31 -31.38
CA LYS A 525 -11.96 -0.08 -30.93
C LYS A 525 -12.88 1.14 -30.96
N ASP A 526 -13.67 1.29 -32.03
CA ASP A 526 -14.58 2.42 -32.20
C ASP A 526 -15.74 2.40 -31.19
N ASP A 527 -16.19 1.22 -30.76
CA ASP A 527 -17.20 1.11 -29.71
C ASP A 527 -16.65 1.53 -28.34
N VAL A 528 -15.37 1.21 -28.04
CA VAL A 528 -14.71 1.70 -26.84
C VAL A 528 -14.58 3.23 -26.86
N LYS A 529 -14.15 3.83 -27.99
CA LYS A 529 -14.09 5.29 -28.16
C LYS A 529 -15.47 5.95 -28.00
N ARG A 530 -16.50 5.34 -28.55
CA ARG A 530 -17.88 5.81 -28.34
C ARG A 530 -18.35 5.70 -26.91
N TYR A 531 -17.93 4.64 -26.20
CA TYR A 531 -18.21 4.48 -24.78
C TYR A 531 -17.52 5.56 -23.94
N VAL A 532 -16.27 5.91 -24.22
CA VAL A 532 -15.56 7.02 -23.58
C VAL A 532 -16.32 8.34 -23.75
N MET A 533 -16.77 8.66 -24.98
CA MET A 533 -17.59 9.85 -25.22
C MET A 533 -18.94 9.81 -24.46
N TYR A 534 -19.56 8.64 -24.36
CA TYR A 534 -20.80 8.45 -23.60
C TYR A 534 -20.60 8.74 -22.11
N ILE A 535 -19.52 8.19 -21.52
CA ILE A 535 -19.19 8.43 -20.12
C ILE A 535 -18.82 9.90 -19.89
N ALA A 536 -18.03 10.52 -20.78
CA ALA A 536 -17.69 11.94 -20.68
C ALA A 536 -18.96 12.83 -20.65
N ASP A 537 -19.94 12.56 -21.51
CA ASP A 537 -21.23 13.26 -21.47
C ASP A 537 -21.97 13.07 -20.13
N ARG A 538 -21.93 11.88 -19.54
CA ARG A 538 -22.51 11.63 -18.21
C ARG A 538 -21.79 12.43 -17.12
N ARG A 539 -20.46 12.50 -17.13
CA ARG A 539 -19.67 13.29 -16.17
C ARG A 539 -19.96 14.78 -16.30
N LEU A 540 -20.04 15.29 -17.53
CA LEU A 540 -20.45 16.68 -17.79
C LEU A 540 -21.84 16.99 -17.19
N ILE A 541 -22.82 16.10 -17.38
CA ILE A 541 -24.17 16.26 -16.82
C ILE A 541 -24.13 16.20 -15.29
N GLN A 542 -23.34 15.32 -14.71
CA GLN A 542 -23.14 15.21 -13.27
C GLN A 542 -22.50 16.47 -12.68
N LEU A 543 -21.62 17.15 -13.41
CA LEU A 543 -21.03 18.44 -13.03
C LEU A 543 -21.97 19.64 -13.32
N GLY A 544 -23.15 19.42 -13.88
CA GLY A 544 -24.17 20.47 -14.08
C GLY A 544 -24.10 21.20 -15.42
N VAL A 545 -23.30 20.73 -16.38
CA VAL A 545 -23.25 21.25 -17.76
C VAL A 545 -23.91 20.29 -18.73
N LYS A 546 -24.07 20.69 -19.98
CA LYS A 546 -24.67 19.83 -21.02
C LYS A 546 -23.63 18.87 -21.60
N GLY A 547 -24.06 17.71 -22.09
CA GLY A 547 -23.20 16.80 -22.84
C GLY A 547 -22.63 17.46 -24.09
N LEU A 548 -21.32 17.25 -24.33
CA LEU A 548 -20.56 17.80 -25.45
C LEU A 548 -20.58 16.88 -26.67
N PHE A 549 -20.41 15.57 -26.45
CA PHE A 549 -20.22 14.56 -27.50
C PHE A 549 -21.54 14.03 -28.06
N LYS A 550 -22.65 14.29 -27.37
CA LYS A 550 -24.02 13.95 -27.78
C LYS A 550 -24.31 12.46 -27.94
N VAL A 551 -23.58 11.61 -27.22
CA VAL A 551 -23.80 10.16 -27.19
C VAL A 551 -24.87 9.82 -26.15
N LYS A 552 -26.12 9.67 -26.59
CA LYS A 552 -27.27 9.51 -25.71
C LYS A 552 -27.48 8.11 -25.15
N LYS A 553 -26.97 7.07 -25.82
CA LYS A 553 -27.16 5.67 -25.44
C LYS A 553 -25.81 5.02 -25.20
N ASN A 554 -25.72 4.19 -24.15
CA ASN A 554 -24.57 3.37 -23.92
C ASN A 554 -24.32 2.45 -25.14
N PRO A 555 -23.16 2.57 -25.83
CA PRO A 555 -22.81 1.68 -26.95
C PRO A 555 -22.47 0.26 -26.48
N LEU A 556 -22.14 0.06 -25.20
CA LEU A 556 -21.73 -1.20 -24.59
C LEU A 556 -22.61 -1.52 -23.37
N PRO A 557 -23.92 -1.79 -23.55
CA PRO A 557 -24.86 -1.97 -22.44
C PRO A 557 -24.51 -3.16 -21.53
N TRP A 558 -23.82 -4.16 -22.04
CA TRP A 558 -23.34 -5.31 -21.28
C TRP A 558 -22.38 -4.93 -20.13
N VAL A 559 -21.73 -3.76 -20.21
CA VAL A 559 -20.86 -3.26 -19.14
C VAL A 559 -21.70 -2.96 -17.89
N ASP A 560 -22.83 -2.27 -18.08
CA ASP A 560 -23.75 -1.97 -16.98
C ASP A 560 -24.33 -3.26 -16.37
N GLU A 561 -24.60 -4.28 -17.22
CA GLU A 561 -25.07 -5.59 -16.77
C GLU A 561 -24.02 -6.34 -15.93
N MET A 562 -22.75 -6.33 -16.34
CA MET A 562 -21.68 -6.99 -15.60
C MET A 562 -21.41 -6.31 -14.26
N ILE A 563 -21.43 -4.98 -14.22
CA ILE A 563 -21.20 -4.22 -12.98
C ILE A 563 -22.37 -4.41 -12.01
N SER A 564 -23.62 -4.43 -12.50
CA SER A 564 -24.82 -4.59 -11.67
C SER A 564 -25.07 -6.05 -11.24
N SER A 565 -24.56 -7.03 -11.95
CA SER A 565 -24.76 -8.46 -11.63
C SER A 565 -24.04 -8.93 -10.37
N VAL A 566 -23.08 -8.16 -9.86
CA VAL A 566 -22.39 -8.43 -8.58
C VAL A 566 -23.36 -8.46 -7.39
N THR A 567 -24.52 -7.81 -7.50
CA THR A 567 -25.57 -7.89 -6.46
C THR A 567 -26.38 -9.18 -6.47
N HIS A 568 -26.19 -10.08 -7.45
CA HIS A 568 -27.01 -11.28 -7.64
C HIS A 568 -26.21 -12.58 -7.84
N THR A 569 -24.93 -12.63 -7.47
CA THR A 569 -24.15 -13.88 -7.56
C THR A 569 -24.68 -14.94 -6.59
N ASN A 570 -24.71 -16.17 -7.10
CA ASN A 570 -25.27 -17.34 -6.45
C ASN A 570 -24.61 -17.60 -5.08
N PHE A 571 -25.42 -17.65 -4.04
CA PHE A 571 -25.04 -17.93 -2.65
C PHE A 571 -24.15 -19.19 -2.47
N PHE A 572 -24.21 -20.13 -3.39
CA PHE A 572 -23.48 -21.40 -3.33
C PHE A 572 -22.14 -21.38 -4.10
N GLU A 573 -21.88 -20.38 -4.94
CA GLU A 573 -20.68 -20.30 -5.78
C GLU A 573 -19.66 -19.27 -5.27
N ASN A 574 -20.12 -18.24 -4.56
CA ASN A 574 -19.26 -17.27 -3.89
C ASN A 574 -19.53 -17.26 -2.39
N ARG A 575 -18.48 -17.25 -1.57
CA ARG A 575 -18.62 -17.05 -0.11
C ARG A 575 -19.44 -15.79 0.14
N GLY A 576 -20.54 -15.94 0.84
CA GLY A 576 -21.53 -14.90 1.09
C GLY A 576 -20.98 -13.69 1.86
N VAL A 577 -20.37 -12.76 1.15
CA VAL A 577 -20.01 -11.44 1.66
C VAL A 577 -21.27 -10.62 1.99
N GLU A 578 -22.43 -11.02 1.45
CA GLU A 578 -23.72 -10.34 1.65
C GLU A 578 -24.43 -10.70 2.96
N TYR A 579 -24.06 -11.77 3.66
CA TYR A 579 -24.75 -12.16 4.90
C TYR A 579 -24.54 -11.19 6.07
N ALA A 580 -23.51 -10.34 6.00
CA ALA A 580 -23.29 -9.27 6.98
C ALA A 580 -24.12 -8.00 6.72
N LYS A 581 -24.68 -7.84 5.51
CA LYS A 581 -25.39 -6.62 5.09
C LYS A 581 -26.88 -6.58 5.49
N GLY A 582 -27.47 -7.72 5.82
CA GLY A 582 -28.91 -7.83 6.09
C GLY A 582 -29.36 -7.62 7.55
N ALA A 583 -28.44 -7.50 8.49
CA ALA A 583 -28.78 -7.63 9.92
C ALA A 583 -29.09 -6.30 10.65
N LEU A 584 -29.02 -5.14 9.99
CA LEU A 584 -29.19 -3.83 10.65
C LEU A 584 -30.12 -2.87 9.91
N THR A 585 -31.24 -3.35 9.39
CA THR A 585 -32.38 -2.51 9.00
C THR A 585 -33.51 -2.67 10.03
N GLY A 586 -33.39 -2.01 11.15
CA GLY A 586 -34.42 -1.85 12.18
C GLY A 586 -34.08 -0.64 13.04
N SER A 587 -35.09 0.09 13.50
CA SER A 587 -34.90 1.16 14.47
C SER A 587 -34.74 0.56 15.88
N TRP A 588 -34.00 1.25 16.77
CA TRP A 588 -33.89 0.84 18.18
C TRP A 588 -35.24 0.67 18.88
N GLY A 589 -36.35 1.24 18.34
CA GLY A 589 -37.70 1.05 18.81
C GLY A 589 -38.26 -0.37 18.57
N ASP A 590 -37.74 -1.12 17.62
CA ASP A 590 -38.21 -2.46 17.27
C ASP A 590 -37.63 -3.55 18.18
N VAL A 591 -36.57 -3.21 18.95
CA VAL A 591 -35.85 -4.16 19.85
C VAL A 591 -36.43 -4.13 21.27
N TRP A 592 -37.03 -3.03 21.68
CA TRP A 592 -37.58 -2.82 23.04
C TRP A 592 -39.06 -2.49 22.92
N GLY A 593 -39.87 -3.48 22.51
CA GLY A 593 -41.32 -3.36 22.43
C GLY A 593 -41.93 -2.80 23.73
N THR A 594 -42.32 -1.54 23.69
CA THR A 594 -43.32 -0.95 24.58
C THR A 594 -44.41 -0.35 23.72
#